data_caef03f5b248c863f618d8f70c997d7b
#
_entry.id   caef03f5b248c863f618d8f70c997d7b
#
_cell.length_a   1.000
_cell.length_b   1.000
_cell.length_c   1.000
_cell.angle_alpha   90.00
_cell.angle_beta   90.00
_cell.angle_gamma   90.00
#
_symmetry.space_group_name_H-M   'P 1'
#
loop_
_entity.id
_entity.type
_entity.pdbx_description
1 polymer ?
#
loop_
_entity_poly.entity_id
_entity_poly.type
_entity_poly.pdbx_seq_one_letter_code
_entity_poly.pdbx_strand_id
1 'polypeptide(L)'
;MARILTLTLNPALDLTVSLDTLQPGNVNRSLGMTTHAAGKGLNVAQVLADLGHKVTVSGFLGQANAAPFEQLIHRRGFTDAFVRVPGETRSNIKLAERDGRITDLNGPGPEVDEAHQAQLLAQLDDIAAGHDAVVVAGSLPRGVTVEWFAALLRRLAAAGLPVALDT
;
A
#
# COMPACT_ATOMS: atom_id res chain seq x y z
N MET A 1 20.31 -9.55 10.10
CA MET A 1 18.88 -9.68 9.72
C MET A 1 18.09 -8.78 10.66
N ALA A 2 17.51 -7.71 10.11
CA ALA A 2 16.71 -6.75 10.88
C ALA A 2 15.21 -7.08 10.78
N ARG A 3 14.43 -6.58 11.74
CA ARG A 3 12.95 -6.57 11.69
C ARG A 3 12.49 -5.18 11.28
N ILE A 4 11.86 -5.06 10.14
CA ILE A 4 11.48 -3.77 9.55
C ILE A 4 9.97 -3.70 9.40
N LEU A 5 9.39 -2.60 9.90
CA LEU A 5 8.00 -2.27 9.69
C LEU A 5 7.87 -1.41 8.43
N THR A 6 6.96 -1.75 7.52
CA THR A 6 6.61 -0.87 6.40
C THR A 6 5.15 -0.43 6.52
N LEU A 7 4.93 0.88 6.40
CA LEU A 7 3.59 1.47 6.39
C LEU A 7 3.21 1.90 4.99
N THR A 8 2.08 1.37 4.50
CA THR A 8 1.44 1.75 3.25
C THR A 8 0.03 2.23 3.56
N LEU A 9 -0.13 3.54 3.75
CA LEU A 9 -1.43 4.09 4.19
C LEU A 9 -2.49 4.04 3.09
N ASN A 10 -2.08 4.03 1.82
CA ASN A 10 -2.98 4.04 0.66
C ASN A 10 -2.50 3.03 -0.41
N PRO A 11 -2.54 1.72 -0.12
CA PRO A 11 -2.19 0.68 -1.09
C PRO A 11 -3.09 0.73 -2.31
N ALA A 12 -2.74 -0.01 -3.35
CA ALA A 12 -3.53 -0.10 -4.57
C ALA A 12 -3.45 -1.51 -5.18
N LEU A 13 -4.50 -1.90 -5.90
CA LEU A 13 -4.41 -2.94 -6.90
C LEU A 13 -3.95 -2.31 -8.22
N ASP A 14 -2.77 -2.63 -8.68
CA ASP A 14 -2.28 -2.18 -9.98
C ASP A 14 -2.76 -3.16 -11.06
N LEU A 15 -3.65 -2.67 -11.91
CA LEU A 15 -4.25 -3.39 -13.03
C LEU A 15 -3.62 -2.88 -14.33
N THR A 16 -2.81 -3.71 -14.97
CA THR A 16 -2.26 -3.40 -16.30
C THR A 16 -3.13 -4.04 -17.38
N VAL A 17 -3.65 -3.21 -18.28
CA VAL A 17 -4.44 -3.61 -19.44
C VAL A 17 -3.63 -3.35 -20.69
N SER A 18 -3.25 -4.41 -21.40
CA SER A 18 -2.53 -4.28 -22.67
C SER A 18 -3.52 -4.07 -23.81
N LEU A 19 -3.24 -3.11 -24.67
CA LEU A 19 -4.05 -2.73 -25.82
C LEU A 19 -3.19 -2.64 -27.08
N ASP A 20 -3.82 -2.73 -28.23
CA ASP A 20 -3.16 -2.35 -29.50
C ASP A 20 -3.03 -0.82 -29.55
N THR A 21 -4.15 -0.13 -29.53
CA THR A 21 -4.26 1.35 -29.47
C THR A 21 -5.53 1.71 -28.72
N LEU A 22 -5.46 2.68 -27.81
CA LEU A 22 -6.63 3.23 -27.13
C LEU A 22 -7.43 4.13 -28.06
N GLN A 23 -8.71 3.82 -28.24
CA GLN A 23 -9.65 4.63 -29.00
C GLN A 23 -10.74 5.19 -28.07
N PRO A 24 -10.58 6.42 -27.58
CA PRO A 24 -11.58 7.05 -26.72
C PRO A 24 -12.96 7.12 -27.41
N GLY A 25 -14.02 6.83 -26.66
CA GLY A 25 -15.40 6.82 -27.17
C GLY A 25 -15.81 5.54 -27.91
N ASN A 26 -14.91 4.59 -28.10
CA ASN A 26 -15.17 3.32 -28.75
C ASN A 26 -15.01 2.12 -27.80
N VAL A 27 -15.49 0.95 -28.21
CA VAL A 27 -15.20 -0.30 -27.52
C VAL A 27 -13.76 -0.71 -27.81
N ASN A 28 -12.95 -0.74 -26.77
CA ASN A 28 -11.57 -1.22 -26.82
C ASN A 28 -11.49 -2.66 -26.31
N ARG A 29 -10.80 -3.55 -27.03
CA ARG A 29 -10.57 -4.93 -26.60
C ARG A 29 -9.16 -5.08 -26.10
N SER A 30 -9.01 -5.57 -24.85
CA SER A 30 -7.71 -5.85 -24.28
C SER A 30 -7.06 -7.07 -24.93
N LEU A 31 -5.74 -7.02 -25.07
CA LEU A 31 -4.89 -8.16 -25.47
C LEU A 31 -4.54 -9.04 -24.28
N GLY A 32 -4.55 -8.46 -23.08
CA GLY A 32 -4.29 -9.13 -21.81
C GLY A 32 -4.49 -8.21 -20.63
N MET A 33 -4.66 -8.81 -19.45
CA MET A 33 -4.80 -8.09 -18.18
C MET A 33 -4.00 -8.79 -17.09
N THR A 34 -3.32 -8.00 -16.26
CA THR A 34 -2.63 -8.49 -15.06
C THR A 34 -2.99 -7.62 -13.87
N THR A 35 -3.12 -8.23 -12.70
CA THR A 35 -3.44 -7.52 -11.45
C THR A 35 -2.42 -7.88 -10.39
N HIS A 36 -1.88 -6.85 -9.72
CA HIS A 36 -0.91 -7.02 -8.65
C HIS A 36 -1.30 -6.18 -7.42
N ALA A 37 -1.17 -6.78 -6.23
CA ALA A 37 -1.20 -6.03 -4.99
C ALA A 37 0.04 -5.13 -4.92
N ALA A 38 -0.15 -3.84 -4.75
CA ALA A 38 0.88 -2.83 -4.83
C ALA A 38 0.71 -1.73 -3.78
N GLY A 39 1.66 -0.82 -3.78
CA GLY A 39 1.78 0.30 -2.86
C GLY A 39 3.26 0.51 -2.56
N LYS A 40 3.71 1.76 -2.46
CA LYS A 40 5.15 2.04 -2.29
C LYS A 40 5.77 1.28 -1.11
N GLY A 41 5.13 1.30 0.07
CA GLY A 41 5.62 0.56 1.24
C GLY A 41 5.61 -0.95 1.05
N LEU A 42 4.61 -1.52 0.35
CA LEU A 42 4.60 -2.94 0.00
C LEU A 42 5.71 -3.31 -1.00
N ASN A 43 6.02 -2.42 -1.94
CA ASN A 43 7.12 -2.65 -2.86
C ASN A 43 8.47 -2.63 -2.13
N VAL A 44 8.65 -1.70 -1.18
CA VAL A 44 9.82 -1.68 -0.30
C VAL A 44 9.88 -2.95 0.55
N ALA A 45 8.75 -3.42 1.09
CA ALA A 45 8.67 -4.66 1.86
C ALA A 45 9.21 -5.86 1.09
N GLN A 46 8.87 -5.97 -0.20
CA GLN A 46 9.34 -7.06 -1.05
C GLN A 46 10.86 -7.00 -1.23
N VAL A 47 11.42 -5.82 -1.51
CA VAL A 47 12.87 -5.63 -1.65
C VAL A 47 13.60 -5.97 -0.35
N LEU A 48 13.08 -5.50 0.80
CA LEU A 48 13.67 -5.79 2.11
C LEU A 48 13.68 -7.30 2.43
N ALA A 49 12.61 -8.01 2.06
CA ALA A 49 12.56 -9.46 2.21
C ALA A 49 13.57 -10.18 1.28
N ASP A 50 13.75 -9.70 0.04
CA ASP A 50 14.77 -10.23 -0.89
C ASP A 50 16.19 -10.01 -0.35
N LEU A 51 16.40 -8.97 0.44
CA LEU A 51 17.66 -8.70 1.17
C LEU A 51 17.79 -9.49 2.49
N GLY A 52 16.84 -10.38 2.80
CA GLY A 52 16.90 -11.27 3.97
C GLY A 52 16.42 -10.66 5.27
N HIS A 53 15.68 -9.55 5.25
CA HIS A 53 15.07 -8.94 6.43
C HIS A 53 13.71 -9.58 6.74
N LYS A 54 13.29 -9.54 8.03
CA LYS A 54 11.94 -9.86 8.45
C LYS A 54 11.08 -8.61 8.34
N VAL A 55 9.93 -8.72 7.67
CA VAL A 55 9.09 -7.56 7.38
C VAL A 55 7.69 -7.74 7.96
N THR A 56 7.24 -6.70 8.66
CA THR A 56 5.83 -6.50 9.02
C THR A 56 5.27 -5.42 8.10
N VAL A 57 4.12 -5.67 7.50
CA VAL A 57 3.41 -4.72 6.65
C VAL A 57 2.18 -4.20 7.36
N SER A 58 1.96 -2.88 7.33
CA SER A 58 0.83 -2.23 8.00
C SER A 58 0.33 -1.01 7.21
N GLY A 59 -0.78 -0.46 7.64
CA GLY A 59 -1.50 0.63 6.99
C GLY A 59 -2.99 0.32 6.93
N PHE A 60 -3.69 0.82 5.91
CA PHE A 60 -5.12 0.59 5.72
C PHE A 60 -5.37 -0.27 4.48
N LEU A 61 -6.23 -1.28 4.61
CA LEU A 61 -6.56 -2.20 3.53
C LEU A 61 -8.07 -2.40 3.44
N GLY A 62 -8.65 -2.17 2.26
CA GLY A 62 -10.07 -2.40 2.02
C GLY A 62 -10.44 -3.87 2.13
N GLN A 63 -11.52 -4.17 2.85
CA GLN A 63 -11.95 -5.55 3.12
C GLN A 63 -12.49 -6.26 1.89
N ALA A 64 -13.18 -5.53 1.01
CA ALA A 64 -13.95 -6.14 -0.07
C ALA A 64 -13.08 -6.77 -1.18
N ASN A 65 -11.82 -6.32 -1.34
CA ASN A 65 -10.88 -6.85 -2.33
C ASN A 65 -9.51 -7.17 -1.73
N ALA A 66 -9.45 -7.60 -0.47
CA ALA A 66 -8.19 -7.87 0.25
C ALA A 66 -7.41 -9.10 -0.27
N ALA A 67 -8.08 -10.07 -0.89
CA ALA A 67 -7.50 -11.36 -1.25
C ALA A 67 -6.15 -11.30 -2.01
N PRO A 68 -5.92 -10.43 -3.01
CA PRO A 68 -4.62 -10.33 -3.68
C PRO A 68 -3.49 -9.87 -2.75
N PHE A 69 -3.80 -9.02 -1.76
CA PHE A 69 -2.83 -8.57 -0.75
C PHE A 69 -2.50 -9.69 0.22
N GLU A 70 -3.50 -10.41 0.71
CA GLU A 70 -3.32 -11.55 1.62
C GLU A 70 -2.49 -12.65 0.96
N GLN A 71 -2.71 -12.91 -0.33
CA GLN A 71 -1.88 -13.84 -1.10
C GLN A 71 -0.44 -13.36 -1.22
N LEU A 72 -0.19 -12.07 -1.46
CA LEU A 72 1.15 -11.49 -1.48
C LEU A 72 1.82 -11.64 -0.12
N ILE A 73 1.14 -11.25 0.96
CA ILE A 73 1.63 -11.29 2.34
C ILE A 73 2.02 -12.73 2.71
N HIS A 74 1.13 -13.69 2.46
CA HIS A 74 1.40 -15.11 2.72
C HIS A 74 2.58 -15.63 1.89
N ARG A 75 2.58 -15.38 0.58
CA ARG A 75 3.64 -15.86 -0.32
C ARG A 75 5.01 -15.31 0.03
N ARG A 76 5.09 -14.07 0.54
CA ARG A 76 6.33 -13.40 0.91
C ARG A 76 6.74 -13.64 2.37
N GLY A 77 5.88 -14.28 3.16
CA GLY A 77 6.12 -14.52 4.58
C GLY A 77 6.12 -13.26 5.44
N PHE A 78 5.38 -12.23 5.03
CA PHE A 78 5.23 -11.01 5.81
C PHE A 78 4.33 -11.22 7.02
N THR A 79 4.59 -10.48 8.09
CA THR A 79 3.62 -10.35 9.18
C THR A 79 2.58 -9.30 8.78
N ASP A 80 1.31 -9.70 8.74
CA ASP A 80 0.18 -8.82 8.41
C ASP A 80 -0.27 -8.05 9.66
N ALA A 81 -0.16 -6.73 9.60
CA ALA A 81 -0.66 -5.80 10.60
C ALA A 81 -1.52 -4.67 9.98
N PHE A 82 -2.09 -4.90 8.79
CA PHE A 82 -3.01 -3.94 8.19
C PHE A 82 -4.30 -3.79 8.99
N VAL A 83 -4.73 -2.55 9.20
CA VAL A 83 -6.09 -2.24 9.64
C VAL A 83 -7.04 -2.44 8.46
N ARG A 84 -8.05 -3.30 8.65
CA ARG A 84 -9.08 -3.54 7.65
C ARG A 84 -10.14 -2.45 7.72
N VAL A 85 -10.38 -1.76 6.60
CA VAL A 85 -11.38 -0.71 6.47
C VAL A 85 -12.53 -1.18 5.56
N PRO A 86 -13.76 -0.69 5.74
CA PRO A 86 -14.87 -1.00 4.84
C PRO A 86 -14.59 -0.57 3.40
N GLY A 87 -15.15 -1.28 2.44
CA GLY A 87 -15.02 -1.00 1.01
C GLY A 87 -13.78 -1.64 0.37
N GLU A 88 -13.41 -1.14 -0.80
CA GLU A 88 -12.33 -1.67 -1.62
C GLU A 88 -11.07 -0.81 -1.50
N THR A 89 -9.92 -1.46 -1.44
CA THR A 89 -8.65 -0.81 -1.78
C THR A 89 -8.72 -0.31 -3.22
N ARG A 90 -8.20 0.89 -3.47
CA ARG A 90 -8.23 1.53 -4.80
C ARG A 90 -7.58 0.65 -5.87
N SER A 91 -8.06 0.82 -7.09
CA SER A 91 -7.40 0.28 -8.28
C SER A 91 -6.72 1.40 -9.04
N ASN A 92 -5.47 1.18 -9.43
CA ASN A 92 -4.76 1.97 -10.41
C ASN A 92 -4.76 1.18 -11.72
N ILE A 93 -5.36 1.74 -12.77
CA ILE A 93 -5.43 1.09 -14.07
C ILE A 93 -4.39 1.71 -14.98
N LYS A 94 -3.51 0.89 -15.51
CA LYS A 94 -2.50 1.26 -16.49
C LYS A 94 -2.89 0.69 -17.85
N LEU A 95 -3.26 1.56 -18.77
CA LEU A 95 -3.51 1.20 -20.16
C LEU A 95 -2.18 1.27 -20.91
N ALA A 96 -1.66 0.10 -21.32
CA ALA A 96 -0.37 -0.02 -22.01
C ALA A 96 -0.62 -0.33 -23.50
N GLU A 97 -0.30 0.61 -24.36
CA GLU A 97 -0.44 0.48 -25.82
C GLU A 97 0.81 -0.14 -26.44
N ARG A 98 0.65 -0.79 -27.60
CA ARG A 98 1.75 -1.48 -28.27
C ARG A 98 2.89 -0.55 -28.69
N ASP A 99 2.59 0.72 -28.96
CA ASP A 99 3.61 1.73 -29.29
C ASP A 99 4.40 2.25 -28.09
N GLY A 100 4.11 1.74 -26.89
CA GLY A 100 4.76 2.12 -25.64
C GLY A 100 4.08 3.26 -24.89
N ARG A 101 2.97 3.80 -25.40
CA ARG A 101 2.17 4.82 -24.70
C ARG A 101 1.49 4.20 -23.50
N ILE A 102 1.50 4.94 -22.40
CA ILE A 102 0.86 4.52 -21.14
C ILE A 102 -0.11 5.60 -20.69
N THR A 103 -1.33 5.18 -20.35
CA THR A 103 -2.33 6.05 -19.73
C THR A 103 -2.69 5.47 -18.38
N ASP A 104 -2.53 6.27 -17.32
CA ASP A 104 -2.83 5.87 -15.94
C ASP A 104 -4.18 6.44 -15.50
N LEU A 105 -5.03 5.59 -14.91
CA LEU A 105 -6.29 5.94 -14.26
C LEU A 105 -6.22 5.51 -12.80
N ASN A 106 -6.05 6.46 -11.89
CA ASN A 106 -5.86 6.19 -10.47
C ASN A 106 -7.16 6.37 -9.70
N GLY A 107 -7.63 5.31 -9.07
CA GLY A 107 -8.81 5.32 -8.21
C GLY A 107 -8.56 6.05 -6.87
N PRO A 108 -9.63 6.61 -6.26
CA PRO A 108 -9.52 7.39 -5.02
C PRO A 108 -9.32 6.53 -3.76
N GLY A 109 -9.70 5.27 -3.79
CA GLY A 109 -9.65 4.36 -2.64
C GLY A 109 -10.75 4.62 -1.61
N PRO A 110 -10.77 3.84 -0.51
CA PRO A 110 -11.73 3.99 0.56
C PRO A 110 -11.44 5.25 1.36
N GLU A 111 -12.45 5.73 2.08
CA GLU A 111 -12.28 6.76 3.10
C GLU A 111 -11.91 6.07 4.42
N VAL A 112 -10.92 6.61 5.11
CA VAL A 112 -10.46 6.12 6.41
C VAL A 112 -10.97 7.05 7.50
N ASP A 113 -11.89 6.56 8.31
CA ASP A 113 -12.47 7.31 9.42
C ASP A 113 -11.54 7.41 10.64
N GLU A 114 -11.91 8.23 11.59
CA GLU A 114 -11.13 8.47 12.82
C GLU A 114 -10.97 7.19 13.67
N ALA A 115 -11.96 6.29 13.66
CA ALA A 115 -11.89 5.04 14.44
C ALA A 115 -10.80 4.11 13.90
N HIS A 116 -10.71 3.93 12.57
CA HIS A 116 -9.65 3.13 11.97
C HIS A 116 -8.28 3.81 12.08
N GLN A 117 -8.24 5.15 12.02
CA GLN A 117 -7.01 5.91 12.28
C GLN A 117 -6.50 5.68 13.71
N ALA A 118 -7.39 5.73 14.70
CA ALA A 118 -7.06 5.46 16.09
C ALA A 118 -6.61 4.01 16.31
N GLN A 119 -7.27 3.06 15.64
CA GLN A 119 -6.88 1.65 15.66
C GLN A 119 -5.46 1.44 15.14
N LEU A 120 -5.10 2.07 14.02
CA LEU A 120 -3.73 1.97 13.48
C LEU A 120 -2.71 2.51 14.47
N LEU A 121 -2.96 3.69 15.07
CA LEU A 121 -2.05 4.28 16.06
C LEU A 121 -1.85 3.36 17.28
N ALA A 122 -2.93 2.76 17.79
CA ALA A 122 -2.84 1.84 18.92
C ALA A 122 -2.02 0.58 18.58
N GLN A 123 -2.24 -0.01 17.39
CA GLN A 123 -1.46 -1.15 16.92
C GLN A 123 0.03 -0.81 16.75
N LEU A 124 0.34 0.40 16.26
CA LEU A 124 1.73 0.81 16.05
C LEU A 124 2.53 0.91 17.35
N ASP A 125 1.91 1.28 18.46
CA ASP A 125 2.58 1.32 19.77
C ASP A 125 3.07 -0.08 20.19
N ASP A 126 2.23 -1.10 19.96
CA ASP A 126 2.55 -2.47 20.29
C ASP A 126 3.60 -3.07 19.34
N ILE A 127 3.49 -2.73 18.04
CA ILE A 127 4.37 -3.29 17.00
C ILE A 127 5.75 -2.62 17.03
N ALA A 128 5.80 -1.29 17.25
CA ALA A 128 7.03 -0.51 17.13
C ALA A 128 8.16 -1.07 18.00
N ALA A 129 7.88 -1.42 19.26
CA ALA A 129 8.87 -1.96 20.21
C ALA A 129 9.58 -3.24 19.73
N GLY A 130 9.02 -3.90 18.73
CA GLY A 130 9.55 -5.14 18.17
C GLY A 130 10.38 -4.99 16.89
N HIS A 131 10.61 -3.76 16.40
CA HIS A 131 11.25 -3.50 15.12
C HIS A 131 12.52 -2.67 15.25
N ASP A 132 13.42 -2.78 14.28
CA ASP A 132 14.70 -2.07 14.24
C ASP A 132 14.59 -0.75 13.44
N ALA A 133 13.61 -0.65 12.53
CA ALA A 133 13.34 0.54 11.73
C ALA A 133 11.93 0.51 11.16
N VAL A 134 11.43 1.67 10.74
CA VAL A 134 10.18 1.81 10.02
C VAL A 134 10.36 2.56 8.70
N VAL A 135 9.70 2.09 7.65
CA VAL A 135 9.59 2.77 6.37
C VAL A 135 8.13 3.19 6.17
N VAL A 136 7.90 4.47 5.97
CA VAL A 136 6.57 5.02 5.64
C VAL A 136 6.62 5.50 4.20
N ALA A 137 5.83 4.86 3.31
CA ALA A 137 5.92 5.18 1.89
C ALA A 137 4.56 5.17 1.19
N GLY A 138 4.35 6.14 0.31
CA GLY A 138 3.16 6.31 -0.50
C GLY A 138 2.29 7.49 -0.08
N SER A 139 1.19 7.70 -0.81
CA SER A 139 0.26 8.80 -0.59
C SER A 139 -0.65 8.58 0.62
N LEU A 140 -1.31 9.64 1.07
CA LEU A 140 -2.34 9.57 2.09
C LEU A 140 -3.68 9.12 1.46
N PRO A 141 -4.49 8.30 2.17
CA PRO A 141 -5.84 7.98 1.76
C PRO A 141 -6.80 9.14 2.07
N ARG A 142 -8.01 9.08 1.52
CA ARG A 142 -9.09 10.00 1.90
C ARG A 142 -9.41 9.88 3.40
N GLY A 143 -9.76 10.98 4.03
CA GLY A 143 -10.04 11.06 5.47
C GLY A 143 -8.81 11.25 6.35
N VAL A 144 -7.60 11.00 5.85
CA VAL A 144 -6.35 11.20 6.59
C VAL A 144 -5.76 12.56 6.26
N THR A 145 -5.59 13.41 7.27
CA THR A 145 -5.00 14.75 7.10
C THR A 145 -3.48 14.73 7.25
N VAL A 146 -2.84 15.80 6.75
CA VAL A 146 -1.39 16.00 6.91
C VAL A 146 -1.01 16.14 8.40
N GLU A 147 -1.87 16.77 9.19
CA GLU A 147 -1.68 16.96 10.64
C GLU A 147 -1.68 15.61 11.37
N TRP A 148 -2.63 14.73 11.04
CA TRP A 148 -2.66 13.38 11.58
C TRP A 148 -1.41 12.58 11.17
N PHE A 149 -1.03 12.69 9.91
CA PHE A 149 0.17 12.03 9.41
C PHE A 149 1.44 12.50 10.10
N ALA A 150 1.57 13.81 10.33
CA ALA A 150 2.67 14.37 11.10
C ALA A 150 2.68 13.89 12.56
N ALA A 151 1.50 13.71 13.16
CA ALA A 151 1.40 13.14 14.51
C ALA A 151 1.83 11.66 14.55
N LEU A 152 1.46 10.85 13.54
CA LEU A 152 1.93 9.48 13.37
C LEU A 152 3.46 9.42 13.29
N LEU A 153 4.08 10.24 12.44
CA LEU A 153 5.54 10.26 12.29
C LEU A 153 6.26 10.64 13.60
N ARG A 154 5.73 11.65 14.32
CA ARG A 154 6.26 12.02 15.65
C ARG A 154 6.16 10.88 16.65
N ARG A 155 5.06 10.12 16.64
CA ARG A 155 4.86 8.98 17.51
C ARG A 155 5.87 7.86 17.24
N LEU A 156 6.11 7.54 15.97
CA LEU A 156 7.13 6.57 15.57
C LEU A 156 8.55 7.01 15.98
N ALA A 157 8.88 8.27 15.78
CA ALA A 157 10.17 8.84 16.19
C ALA A 157 10.33 8.83 17.72
N ALA A 158 9.27 9.13 18.47
CA ALA A 158 9.29 9.10 19.94
C ALA A 158 9.46 7.67 20.50
N ALA A 159 9.07 6.64 19.74
CA ALA A 159 9.34 5.24 20.07
C ALA A 159 10.82 4.84 19.86
N GLY A 160 11.67 5.77 19.42
CA GLY A 160 13.10 5.55 19.21
C GLY A 160 13.44 4.81 17.91
N LEU A 161 12.48 4.63 17.01
CA LEU A 161 12.72 3.96 15.73
C LEU A 161 13.29 4.93 14.68
N PRO A 162 14.34 4.53 13.95
CA PRO A 162 14.70 5.17 12.72
C PRO A 162 13.53 5.13 11.71
N VAL A 163 13.14 6.32 11.21
CA VAL A 163 12.04 6.47 10.25
C VAL A 163 12.58 6.87 8.89
N ALA A 164 12.36 6.05 7.87
CA ALA A 164 12.55 6.41 6.47
C ALA A 164 11.21 6.82 5.88
N LEU A 165 11.15 7.97 5.20
CA LEU A 165 9.94 8.53 4.64
C LEU A 165 10.09 8.77 3.14
N ASP A 166 9.13 8.25 2.33
CA ASP A 166 8.98 8.52 0.90
C ASP A 166 7.49 8.77 0.58
N THR A 167 7.12 10.03 0.39
CA THR A 167 5.72 10.45 0.14
C THR A 167 5.62 11.51 -0.96
#